data_f67cd295911a363ff4e686f85b0d2c21
#
_entry.id   f67cd295911a363ff4e686f85b0d2c21
#
_cell.length_a   1.000
_cell.length_b   1.000
_cell.length_c   1.000
_cell.angle_alpha   90.00
_cell.angle_beta   90.00
_cell.angle_gamma   90.00
#
_symmetry.space_group_name_H-M   'P 1'
#
loop_
_entity.id
_entity.type
_entity.pdbx_description
1 polymer ?
#
loop_
_entity_poly.entity_id
_entity_poly.type
_entity_poly.pdbx_seq_one_letter_code
_entity_poly.pdbx_strand_id
1 'polypeptide(L)'
;MAQSAPPASDVVWKSRVAQSLQHEYPVKPQGPGNPETERTYTLAELVDLAEQQNPETRVAWQEAKSRADELGIARSALYPTLTAVALAVSLRTATLIGEYFHRQTEGVFEPVLHVEYLVFDLGGRSGEIDAAKANLLAADFAFNDTHRRIIYQVASAYYRLLNSDGQREAAEVSLENAKTVEEDATARLANGLATKPDQLEAAAARAQADYDLQAAIGAVDIARGDLATAVGFAPGTAFKIQTIDQLQLPSSITASVDEEIDRAFSQRPDLLRQLARLRADDASIKQAKSSYFPSLSFEGDGGLARGYGQQDLLPGSYAEGEVWTAQLNLKWTLFDGAQREYRIAQAEHDKRTTQAQIDSVRDQIANSVWAAYSDTQTALRQQKAAAALLTASQQSYEAAQESYGYGVRNLLDVVSAQKALAEARSE
;
A
#
# COMPACT_ATOMS: atom_id res chain seq x y z
N MET A 1 29.86 -17.46 3.90
CA MET A 1 29.32 -18.25 5.03
C MET A 1 27.82 -18.48 4.73
N ALA A 2 27.40 -19.74 4.65
CA ALA A 2 25.99 -20.05 4.39
C ALA A 2 25.13 -19.57 5.58
N GLN A 3 24.12 -18.75 5.31
CA GLN A 3 23.10 -18.41 6.30
C GLN A 3 22.34 -19.70 6.63
N SER A 4 22.37 -20.11 7.91
CA SER A 4 21.60 -21.27 8.34
C SER A 4 20.12 -20.89 8.53
N ALA A 5 19.23 -21.76 8.09
CA ALA A 5 17.80 -21.65 8.40
C ALA A 5 17.57 -21.73 9.93
N PRO A 6 16.38 -21.29 10.44
CA PRO A 6 16.02 -21.49 11.83
C PRO A 6 16.20 -22.94 12.25
N PRO A 7 16.78 -23.24 13.43
CA PRO A 7 17.05 -24.61 13.85
C PRO A 7 15.79 -25.43 14.19
N ALA A 8 14.70 -24.75 14.58
CA ALA A 8 13.39 -25.37 14.87
C ALA A 8 12.28 -24.32 14.79
N SER A 9 11.03 -24.77 14.65
CA SER A 9 9.85 -23.90 14.48
C SER A 9 9.50 -23.07 15.72
N ASP A 10 9.94 -23.47 16.89
CA ASP A 10 9.72 -22.85 18.21
C ASP A 10 10.91 -22.00 18.70
N VAL A 11 12.00 -21.95 17.93
CA VAL A 11 13.20 -21.18 18.29
C VAL A 11 13.30 -19.92 17.44
N VAL A 12 13.29 -18.75 18.10
CA VAL A 12 13.48 -17.46 17.42
C VAL A 12 14.87 -17.43 16.77
N TRP A 13 14.89 -17.30 15.46
CA TRP A 13 16.14 -17.18 14.71
C TRP A 13 16.82 -15.83 14.98
N LYS A 14 18.03 -15.88 15.50
CA LYS A 14 18.86 -14.69 15.75
C LYS A 14 19.92 -14.57 14.66
N SER A 15 19.76 -13.61 13.78
CA SER A 15 20.76 -13.33 12.74
C SER A 15 22.01 -12.69 13.32
N ARG A 16 23.18 -13.26 13.01
CA ARG A 16 24.47 -12.59 13.28
C ARG A 16 24.70 -11.37 12.40
N VAL A 17 23.94 -11.27 11.31
CA VAL A 17 24.04 -10.20 10.30
C VAL A 17 23.08 -9.03 10.62
N ALA A 18 22.16 -9.17 11.58
CA ALA A 18 21.17 -8.13 11.87
C ALA A 18 21.81 -6.79 12.27
N GLN A 19 22.85 -6.82 13.08
CA GLN A 19 23.56 -5.61 13.49
C GLN A 19 24.33 -4.96 12.33
N SER A 20 24.95 -5.77 11.45
CA SER A 20 25.65 -5.25 10.28
C SER A 20 24.67 -4.64 9.27
N LEU A 21 23.49 -5.24 9.07
CA LEU A 21 22.44 -4.68 8.24
C LEU A 21 21.93 -3.33 8.76
N GLN A 22 21.72 -3.20 10.07
CA GLN A 22 21.34 -1.93 10.68
C GLN A 22 22.42 -0.85 10.56
N HIS A 23 23.71 -1.26 10.57
CA HIS A 23 24.82 -0.34 10.37
C HIS A 23 24.98 0.06 8.89
N GLU A 24 24.81 -0.89 7.97
CA GLU A 24 24.90 -0.67 6.52
C GLU A 24 23.69 0.13 5.98
N TYR A 25 22.50 -0.13 6.52
CA TYR A 25 21.26 0.55 6.17
C TYR A 25 20.63 1.24 7.40
N PRO A 26 21.20 2.36 7.85
CA PRO A 26 20.70 3.03 9.04
C PRO A 26 19.28 3.55 8.80
N VAL A 27 18.31 2.97 9.51
CA VAL A 27 16.94 3.47 9.56
C VAL A 27 16.97 4.75 10.40
N LYS A 28 17.07 5.89 9.74
CA LYS A 28 16.89 7.17 10.43
C LYS A 28 15.39 7.33 10.68
N PRO A 29 14.97 7.71 11.90
CA PRO A 29 13.62 8.20 12.10
C PRO A 29 13.39 9.31 11.08
N GLN A 30 12.29 9.28 10.34
CA GLN A 30 11.90 10.44 9.55
C GLN A 30 11.81 11.59 10.52
N GLY A 31 12.58 12.64 10.27
CA GLY A 31 12.42 13.86 11.04
C GLY A 31 10.96 14.27 10.91
N PRO A 32 10.34 14.80 11.97
CA PRO A 32 8.99 15.31 11.87
C PRO A 32 8.95 16.23 10.67
N GLY A 33 8.07 15.96 9.69
CA GLY A 33 7.59 17.04 8.86
C GLY A 33 7.17 18.10 9.87
N ASN A 34 7.73 19.30 9.79
CA ASN A 34 7.55 20.28 10.83
C ASN A 34 6.20 20.97 10.60
N PRO A 35 5.05 20.44 11.14
CA PRO A 35 3.82 21.20 11.07
C PRO A 35 4.03 22.48 11.91
N GLU A 36 3.47 23.56 11.43
CA GLU A 36 3.40 24.78 12.24
C GLU A 36 2.53 24.48 13.47
N THR A 37 3.15 24.35 14.63
CA THR A 37 2.50 23.91 15.89
C THR A 37 1.33 24.80 16.30
N GLU A 38 1.33 26.06 15.90
CA GLU A 38 0.27 27.04 16.22
C GLU A 38 -0.86 27.11 15.18
N ARG A 39 -0.66 26.49 14.01
CA ARG A 39 -1.66 26.49 12.93
C ARG A 39 -2.71 25.43 13.18
N THR A 40 -3.98 25.80 13.00
CA THR A 40 -5.11 24.87 12.96
C THR A 40 -5.30 24.36 11.54
N TYR A 41 -5.21 23.04 11.38
CA TYR A 41 -5.33 22.37 10.07
C TYR A 41 -6.76 21.92 9.81
N THR A 42 -7.22 22.13 8.58
CA THR A 42 -8.44 21.52 8.05
C THR A 42 -8.17 20.10 7.59
N LEU A 43 -9.23 19.29 7.41
CA LEU A 43 -9.10 17.95 6.82
C LEU A 43 -8.44 18.01 5.43
N ALA A 44 -8.83 18.96 4.58
CA ALA A 44 -8.28 19.10 3.23
C ALA A 44 -6.77 19.36 3.24
N GLU A 45 -6.30 20.26 4.11
CA GLU A 45 -4.87 20.56 4.27
C GLU A 45 -4.08 19.34 4.78
N LEU A 46 -4.66 18.53 5.68
CA LEU A 46 -4.01 17.31 6.18
C LEU A 46 -3.95 16.22 5.09
N VAL A 47 -4.96 16.13 4.24
CA VAL A 47 -4.95 15.24 3.07
C VAL A 47 -3.86 15.65 2.10
N ASP A 48 -3.75 16.95 1.74
CA ASP A 48 -2.71 17.46 0.85
C ASP A 48 -1.30 17.17 1.39
N LEU A 49 -1.10 17.34 2.71
CA LEU A 49 0.17 17.01 3.36
C LEU A 49 0.46 15.51 3.32
N ALA A 50 -0.55 14.67 3.56
CA ALA A 50 -0.39 13.22 3.50
C ALA A 50 -0.01 12.75 2.10
N GLU A 51 -0.66 13.25 1.06
CA GLU A 51 -0.33 12.92 -0.33
C GLU A 51 1.12 13.26 -0.69
N GLN A 52 1.68 14.33 -0.12
CA GLN A 52 3.06 14.76 -0.36
C GLN A 52 4.09 14.01 0.50
N GLN A 53 3.76 13.65 1.74
CA GLN A 53 4.73 13.18 2.72
C GLN A 53 4.63 11.70 3.05
N ASN A 54 3.48 11.05 2.81
CA ASN A 54 3.28 9.66 3.17
C ASN A 54 4.22 8.73 2.36
N PRO A 55 4.95 7.82 3.03
CA PRO A 55 5.82 6.87 2.36
C PRO A 55 5.09 5.96 1.35
N GLU A 56 3.81 5.63 1.58
CA GLU A 56 3.04 4.76 0.68
C GLU A 56 2.81 5.39 -0.70
N THR A 57 2.60 6.73 -0.77
CA THR A 57 2.50 7.43 -2.06
C THR A 57 3.81 7.35 -2.83
N ARG A 58 4.95 7.49 -2.13
CA ARG A 58 6.28 7.37 -2.75
C ARG A 58 6.55 5.96 -3.25
N VAL A 59 6.14 4.93 -2.50
CA VAL A 59 6.25 3.52 -2.94
C VAL A 59 5.45 3.32 -4.21
N ALA A 60 4.16 3.66 -4.22
CA ALA A 60 3.30 3.48 -5.38
C ALA A 60 3.80 4.25 -6.62
N TRP A 61 4.33 5.45 -6.43
CA TRP A 61 4.95 6.23 -7.49
C TRP A 61 6.21 5.57 -8.06
N GLN A 62 7.10 5.03 -7.21
CA GLN A 62 8.29 4.32 -7.68
C GLN A 62 7.94 3.01 -8.39
N GLU A 63 6.89 2.31 -7.97
CA GLU A 63 6.38 1.13 -8.65
C GLU A 63 5.85 1.49 -10.06
N ALA A 64 5.09 2.58 -10.20
CA ALA A 64 4.63 3.05 -11.50
C ALA A 64 5.82 3.43 -12.41
N LYS A 65 6.86 4.09 -11.88
CA LYS A 65 8.09 4.37 -12.62
C LYS A 65 8.82 3.10 -13.05
N SER A 66 8.94 2.12 -12.17
CA SER A 66 9.54 0.82 -12.50
C SER A 66 8.82 0.16 -13.67
N ARG A 67 7.48 0.21 -13.71
CA ARG A 67 6.70 -0.30 -14.86
C ARG A 67 6.88 0.53 -16.13
N ALA A 68 7.12 1.83 -16.00
CA ALA A 68 7.48 2.66 -17.15
C ALA A 68 8.86 2.28 -17.73
N ASP A 69 9.83 1.97 -16.87
CA ASP A 69 11.15 1.48 -17.29
C ASP A 69 11.04 0.08 -17.92
N GLU A 70 10.21 -0.82 -17.40
CA GLU A 70 9.92 -2.12 -18.02
C GLU A 70 9.33 -1.96 -19.43
N LEU A 71 8.44 -0.98 -19.64
CA LEU A 71 7.97 -0.64 -20.99
C LEU A 71 9.10 -0.11 -21.87
N GLY A 72 10.03 0.66 -21.32
CA GLY A 72 11.26 1.10 -22.01
C GLY A 72 12.10 -0.11 -22.44
N ILE A 73 12.31 -1.07 -21.56
CA ILE A 73 13.01 -2.33 -21.83
C ILE A 73 12.28 -3.13 -22.92
N ALA A 74 10.96 -3.32 -22.82
CA ALA A 74 10.21 -4.02 -23.87
C ALA A 74 10.33 -3.32 -25.25
N ARG A 75 10.34 -1.98 -25.28
CA ARG A 75 10.53 -1.21 -26.51
C ARG A 75 11.95 -1.28 -27.07
N SER A 76 12.96 -1.55 -26.22
CA SER A 76 14.34 -1.68 -26.71
C SER A 76 14.49 -2.83 -27.72
N ALA A 77 13.64 -3.86 -27.65
CA ALA A 77 13.58 -4.93 -28.66
C ALA A 77 13.21 -4.46 -30.08
N LEU A 78 12.78 -3.20 -30.27
CA LEU A 78 12.55 -2.60 -31.58
C LEU A 78 13.85 -2.10 -32.24
N TYR A 79 14.95 -2.08 -31.52
CA TYR A 79 16.24 -1.57 -32.00
C TYR A 79 17.27 -2.70 -32.06
N PRO A 80 18.31 -2.58 -32.92
CA PRO A 80 19.40 -3.53 -32.95
C PRO A 80 20.23 -3.44 -31.66
N THR A 81 20.77 -4.59 -31.24
CA THR A 81 21.79 -4.67 -30.19
C THR A 81 23.16 -4.62 -30.82
N LEU A 82 24.06 -3.79 -30.29
CA LEU A 82 25.45 -3.71 -30.71
C LEU A 82 26.35 -4.13 -29.54
N THR A 83 27.14 -5.19 -29.75
CA THR A 83 28.01 -5.76 -28.72
C THR A 83 29.46 -5.83 -29.24
N ALA A 84 30.42 -5.38 -28.45
CA ALA A 84 31.83 -5.61 -28.75
C ALA A 84 32.26 -6.94 -28.13
N VAL A 85 32.76 -7.86 -28.94
CA VAL A 85 33.23 -9.18 -28.55
C VAL A 85 34.71 -9.33 -28.93
N ALA A 86 35.52 -9.89 -28.06
CA ALA A 86 36.88 -10.26 -28.38
C ALA A 86 37.11 -11.74 -28.03
N LEU A 87 37.42 -12.53 -29.05
CA LEU A 87 37.74 -13.93 -28.89
C LEU A 87 39.26 -14.10 -28.87
N ALA A 88 39.80 -14.73 -27.87
CA ALA A 88 41.21 -15.15 -27.80
C ALA A 88 41.25 -16.67 -27.55
N VAL A 89 41.71 -17.42 -28.51
CA VAL A 89 41.81 -18.87 -28.45
C VAL A 89 43.26 -19.30 -28.73
N SER A 90 43.78 -20.23 -27.95
CA SER A 90 45.00 -20.96 -28.28
C SER A 90 44.72 -22.45 -28.15
N LEU A 91 44.88 -23.16 -29.23
CA LEU A 91 44.57 -24.59 -29.33
C LEU A 91 45.83 -25.35 -29.77
N ARG A 92 46.13 -26.45 -29.09
CA ARG A 92 47.16 -27.38 -29.54
C ARG A 92 46.53 -28.74 -29.78
N THR A 93 46.57 -29.18 -31.04
CA THR A 93 46.03 -30.47 -31.48
C THR A 93 47.12 -31.36 -32.09
N ALA A 94 46.85 -32.65 -32.15
CA ALA A 94 47.64 -33.58 -32.94
C ALA A 94 46.77 -34.05 -34.12
N THR A 95 47.17 -33.65 -35.33
CA THR A 95 46.43 -33.98 -36.55
C THR A 95 47.20 -35.04 -37.37
N LEU A 96 46.49 -36.08 -37.83
CA LEU A 96 47.05 -37.11 -38.67
C LEU A 96 47.22 -36.56 -40.11
N ILE A 97 48.43 -36.43 -40.56
CA ILE A 97 48.73 -36.03 -41.95
C ILE A 97 49.58 -37.09 -42.56
N GLY A 98 49.06 -37.82 -43.54
CA GLY A 98 49.70 -39.01 -44.09
C GLY A 98 49.73 -40.13 -43.05
N GLU A 99 50.91 -40.69 -42.75
CA GLU A 99 51.10 -41.78 -41.77
C GLU A 99 51.52 -41.30 -40.39
N TYR A 100 51.72 -39.98 -40.16
CA TYR A 100 52.26 -39.44 -38.96
C TYR A 100 51.34 -38.42 -38.26
N PHE A 101 51.38 -38.38 -36.93
CA PHE A 101 50.71 -37.35 -36.13
C PHE A 101 51.63 -36.10 -36.03
N HIS A 102 51.13 -34.98 -36.51
CA HIS A 102 51.76 -33.68 -36.41
C HIS A 102 51.12 -32.87 -35.34
N ARG A 103 51.89 -32.22 -34.48
CA ARG A 103 51.41 -31.26 -33.48
C ARG A 103 51.19 -29.93 -34.17
N GLN A 104 49.97 -29.42 -34.06
CA GLN A 104 49.60 -28.13 -34.57
C GLN A 104 49.17 -27.21 -33.42
N THR A 105 49.75 -26.04 -33.34
CA THR A 105 49.35 -24.98 -32.40
C THR A 105 48.74 -23.87 -33.21
N GLU A 106 47.54 -23.53 -32.92
CA GLU A 106 46.78 -22.41 -33.52
C GLU A 106 46.39 -21.41 -32.46
N GLY A 107 46.52 -20.15 -32.75
CA GLY A 107 46.04 -19.05 -31.93
C GLY A 107 45.20 -18.10 -32.79
N VAL A 108 44.08 -17.67 -32.27
CA VAL A 108 43.23 -16.66 -32.92
C VAL A 108 42.91 -15.58 -31.89
N PHE A 109 43.09 -14.33 -32.30
CA PHE A 109 42.59 -13.17 -31.59
C PHE A 109 41.71 -12.38 -32.53
N GLU A 110 40.42 -12.25 -32.19
CA GLU A 110 39.39 -11.73 -33.08
C GLU A 110 38.49 -10.75 -32.29
N PRO A 111 38.82 -9.46 -32.25
CA PRO A 111 37.94 -8.41 -31.78
C PRO A 111 36.94 -8.03 -32.89
N VAL A 112 35.64 -8.18 -32.61
CA VAL A 112 34.54 -7.88 -33.55
C VAL A 112 33.45 -7.03 -32.88
N LEU A 113 32.77 -6.23 -33.69
CA LEU A 113 31.49 -5.65 -33.35
C LEU A 113 30.39 -6.56 -33.88
N HIS A 114 29.55 -7.05 -32.97
CA HIS A 114 28.39 -7.91 -33.25
C HIS A 114 27.13 -7.09 -33.23
N VAL A 115 26.31 -7.18 -34.28
CA VAL A 115 24.98 -6.57 -34.39
C VAL A 115 23.95 -7.68 -34.47
N GLU A 116 22.96 -7.62 -33.59
CA GLU A 116 21.80 -8.52 -33.63
C GLU A 116 20.52 -7.68 -33.72
N TYR A 117 19.62 -8.04 -34.65
CA TYR A 117 18.35 -7.37 -34.85
C TYR A 117 17.24 -8.34 -35.24
N LEU A 118 16.19 -8.39 -34.42
CA LEU A 118 14.99 -9.14 -34.74
C LEU A 118 14.15 -8.34 -35.75
N VAL A 119 14.16 -8.76 -37.02
CA VAL A 119 13.47 -8.03 -38.12
C VAL A 119 11.96 -8.16 -37.97
N PHE A 120 11.45 -9.41 -37.82
CA PHE A 120 10.04 -9.65 -37.49
C PHE A 120 9.86 -10.96 -36.72
N ASP A 121 8.75 -11.07 -35.96
CA ASP A 121 8.35 -12.18 -35.14
C ASP A 121 6.82 -12.40 -35.10
N LEU A 122 6.11 -11.80 -36.04
CA LEU A 122 4.66 -11.94 -36.25
C LEU A 122 3.80 -11.76 -34.99
N GLY A 123 4.20 -10.81 -34.17
CA GLY A 123 3.39 -10.39 -33.01
C GLY A 123 4.00 -10.62 -31.64
N GLY A 124 5.15 -11.31 -31.54
CA GLY A 124 5.83 -11.54 -30.27
C GLY A 124 6.20 -10.25 -29.55
N ARG A 125 7.08 -9.44 -30.16
CA ARG A 125 7.47 -8.11 -29.60
C ARG A 125 6.28 -7.18 -29.38
N SER A 126 5.35 -7.13 -30.37
CA SER A 126 4.20 -6.25 -30.21
C SER A 126 3.29 -6.70 -29.06
N GLY A 127 3.12 -8.01 -28.84
CA GLY A 127 2.42 -8.56 -27.68
C GLY A 127 3.10 -8.21 -26.38
N GLU A 128 4.43 -8.35 -26.30
CA GLU A 128 5.23 -8.00 -25.13
C GLU A 128 5.13 -6.49 -24.79
N ILE A 129 5.29 -5.62 -25.80
CA ILE A 129 5.16 -4.17 -25.63
C ILE A 129 3.73 -3.79 -25.21
N ASP A 130 2.70 -4.43 -25.78
CA ASP A 130 1.31 -4.16 -25.43
C ASP A 130 1.00 -4.64 -24.01
N ALA A 131 1.57 -5.78 -23.58
CA ALA A 131 1.48 -6.26 -22.19
C ALA A 131 2.16 -5.30 -21.23
N ALA A 132 3.39 -4.85 -21.54
CA ALA A 132 4.11 -3.87 -20.71
C ALA A 132 3.36 -2.53 -20.60
N LYS A 133 2.75 -2.04 -21.69
CA LYS A 133 1.88 -0.85 -21.65
C LYS A 133 0.67 -1.02 -20.74
N ALA A 134 0.03 -2.17 -20.81
CA ALA A 134 -1.15 -2.46 -19.99
C ALA A 134 -0.76 -2.64 -18.51
N ASN A 135 0.41 -3.22 -18.22
CA ASN A 135 0.96 -3.33 -16.87
C ASN A 135 1.33 -1.95 -16.28
N LEU A 136 1.89 -1.04 -17.09
CA LEU A 136 2.09 0.35 -16.66
C LEU A 136 0.76 1.02 -16.33
N LEU A 137 -0.24 0.88 -17.18
CA LEU A 137 -1.58 1.43 -16.92
C LEU A 137 -2.19 0.86 -15.62
N ALA A 138 -1.99 -0.44 -15.35
CA ALA A 138 -2.43 -1.06 -14.10
C ALA A 138 -1.70 -0.48 -12.88
N ALA A 139 -0.41 -0.14 -13.00
CA ALA A 139 0.36 0.50 -11.94
C ALA A 139 -0.07 1.96 -11.72
N ASP A 140 -0.41 2.70 -12.78
CA ASP A 140 -0.96 4.06 -12.67
C ASP A 140 -2.30 4.05 -11.92
N PHE A 141 -3.18 3.07 -12.19
CA PHE A 141 -4.41 2.90 -11.42
C PHE A 141 -4.14 2.43 -9.98
N ALA A 142 -3.09 1.64 -9.73
CA ALA A 142 -2.69 1.27 -8.37
C ALA A 142 -2.18 2.49 -7.59
N PHE A 143 -1.47 3.40 -8.25
CA PHE A 143 -1.08 4.69 -7.67
C PHE A 143 -2.29 5.53 -7.27
N ASN A 144 -3.28 5.67 -8.14
CA ASN A 144 -4.53 6.36 -7.84
C ASN A 144 -5.32 5.69 -6.70
N ASP A 145 -5.32 4.35 -6.61
CA ASP A 145 -5.94 3.62 -5.51
C ASP A 145 -5.23 3.88 -4.17
N THR A 146 -3.91 4.03 -4.19
CA THR A 146 -3.13 4.41 -3.00
C THR A 146 -3.53 5.80 -2.52
N HIS A 147 -3.67 6.80 -3.40
CA HIS A 147 -4.18 8.13 -3.04
C HIS A 147 -5.55 8.06 -2.38
N ARG A 148 -6.52 7.36 -3.02
CA ARG A 148 -7.87 7.16 -2.46
C ARG A 148 -7.83 6.55 -1.06
N ARG A 149 -6.96 5.55 -0.84
CA ARG A 149 -6.80 4.87 0.46
C ARG A 149 -6.22 5.81 1.51
N ILE A 150 -5.22 6.60 1.16
CA ILE A 150 -4.60 7.58 2.08
C ILE A 150 -5.60 8.66 2.46
N ILE A 151 -6.35 9.21 1.51
CA ILE A 151 -7.44 10.18 1.79
C ILE A 151 -8.41 9.59 2.82
N TYR A 152 -8.84 8.34 2.61
CA TYR A 152 -9.76 7.66 3.53
C TYR A 152 -9.12 7.44 4.92
N GLN A 153 -7.86 7.03 4.99
CA GLN A 153 -7.14 6.80 6.24
C GLN A 153 -7.00 8.11 7.04
N VAL A 154 -6.61 9.21 6.38
CA VAL A 154 -6.49 10.52 7.02
C VAL A 154 -7.87 11.00 7.50
N ALA A 155 -8.91 10.90 6.66
CA ALA A 155 -10.26 11.29 7.05
C ALA A 155 -10.77 10.47 8.24
N SER A 156 -10.58 9.14 8.20
CA SER A 156 -10.98 8.25 9.31
C SER A 156 -10.24 8.58 10.62
N ALA A 157 -8.93 8.82 10.56
CA ALA A 157 -8.14 9.20 11.73
C ALA A 157 -8.52 10.59 12.25
N TYR A 158 -8.81 11.54 11.34
CA TYR A 158 -9.27 12.89 11.69
C TYR A 158 -10.59 12.87 12.48
N TYR A 159 -11.60 12.17 11.95
CA TYR A 159 -12.89 12.08 12.65
C TYR A 159 -12.81 11.25 13.93
N ARG A 160 -11.91 10.25 14.00
CA ARG A 160 -11.65 9.52 15.24
C ARG A 160 -11.05 10.43 16.31
N LEU A 161 -10.11 11.30 15.97
CA LEU A 161 -9.55 12.27 16.89
C LEU A 161 -10.63 13.24 17.39
N LEU A 162 -11.47 13.76 16.49
CA LEU A 162 -12.60 14.64 16.88
C LEU A 162 -13.57 13.95 17.85
N ASN A 163 -13.90 12.67 17.58
CA ASN A 163 -14.76 11.90 18.48
C ASN A 163 -14.10 11.69 19.86
N SER A 164 -12.81 11.37 19.90
CA SER A 164 -12.08 11.19 21.16
C SER A 164 -11.97 12.51 21.94
N ASP A 165 -11.76 13.64 21.27
CA ASP A 165 -11.77 14.97 21.92
C ASP A 165 -13.15 15.30 22.51
N GLY A 166 -14.25 15.00 21.81
CA GLY A 166 -15.62 15.16 22.30
C GLY A 166 -15.92 14.28 23.52
N GLN A 167 -15.46 13.03 23.50
CA GLN A 167 -15.59 12.13 24.67
C GLN A 167 -14.78 12.61 25.86
N ARG A 168 -13.58 13.15 25.66
CA ARG A 168 -12.79 13.76 26.73
C ARG A 168 -13.50 14.97 27.35
N GLU A 169 -14.05 15.86 26.53
CA GLU A 169 -14.82 17.01 27.01
C GLU A 169 -16.05 16.58 27.80
N ALA A 170 -16.80 15.57 27.33
CA ALA A 170 -17.93 15.00 28.03
C ALA A 170 -17.52 14.40 29.41
N ALA A 171 -16.36 13.71 29.46
CA ALA A 171 -15.82 13.16 30.70
C ALA A 171 -15.35 14.26 31.67
N GLU A 172 -14.77 15.36 31.21
CA GLU A 172 -14.41 16.52 32.02
C GLU A 172 -15.65 17.13 32.71
N VAL A 173 -16.73 17.34 31.96
CA VAL A 173 -17.98 17.86 32.50
C VAL A 173 -18.61 16.86 33.46
N SER A 174 -18.52 15.55 33.20
CA SER A 174 -19.03 14.52 34.09
C SER A 174 -18.28 14.49 35.42
N LEU A 175 -16.96 14.65 35.41
CA LEU A 175 -16.14 14.74 36.62
C LEU A 175 -16.50 16.00 37.44
N GLU A 176 -16.71 17.12 36.78
CA GLU A 176 -17.09 18.35 37.48
C GLU A 176 -18.47 18.24 38.16
N ASN A 177 -19.44 17.62 37.49
CA ASN A 177 -20.74 17.31 38.07
C ASN A 177 -20.59 16.36 39.27
N ALA A 178 -19.75 15.32 39.17
CA ALA A 178 -19.52 14.36 40.25
C ALA A 178 -18.85 15.00 41.47
N LYS A 179 -17.94 15.96 41.29
CA LYS A 179 -17.34 16.76 42.37
C LYS A 179 -18.40 17.58 43.11
N THR A 180 -19.27 18.27 42.36
CA THR A 180 -20.36 19.07 42.94
C THR A 180 -21.30 18.20 43.81
N VAL A 181 -21.64 17.00 43.29
CA VAL A 181 -22.51 16.05 44.07
C VAL A 181 -21.79 15.54 45.32
N GLU A 182 -20.49 15.25 45.29
CA GLU A 182 -19.71 14.83 46.46
C GLU A 182 -19.62 15.93 47.49
N GLU A 183 -19.37 17.20 47.08
CA GLU A 183 -19.33 18.35 47.95
C GLU A 183 -20.67 18.59 48.65
N ASP A 184 -21.77 18.52 47.90
CA ASP A 184 -23.11 18.64 48.46
C ASP A 184 -23.43 17.51 49.49
N ALA A 185 -23.11 16.24 49.13
CA ALA A 185 -23.32 15.11 50.06
C ALA A 185 -22.50 15.25 51.35
N THR A 186 -21.24 15.76 51.21
CA THR A 186 -20.34 15.98 52.34
C THR A 186 -20.88 17.10 53.26
N ALA A 187 -21.34 18.22 52.68
CA ALA A 187 -21.91 19.35 53.43
C ALA A 187 -23.20 18.96 54.15
N ARG A 188 -24.08 18.15 53.51
CA ARG A 188 -25.30 17.60 54.12
C ARG A 188 -25.02 16.62 55.25
N LEU A 189 -24.01 15.74 55.13
CA LEU A 189 -23.58 14.86 56.18
C LEU A 189 -23.11 15.64 57.40
N ALA A 190 -22.31 16.72 57.22
CA ALA A 190 -21.85 17.57 58.28
C ALA A 190 -22.99 18.26 59.03
N ASN A 191 -24.12 18.52 58.38
CA ASN A 191 -25.33 19.11 58.94
C ASN A 191 -26.35 18.08 59.43
N GLY A 192 -26.04 16.78 59.41
CA GLY A 192 -26.94 15.68 59.82
C GLY A 192 -28.09 15.44 58.86
N LEU A 193 -28.03 15.93 57.58
CA LEU A 193 -29.06 15.81 56.55
C LEU A 193 -28.80 14.68 55.53
N ALA A 194 -27.65 14.03 55.61
CA ALA A 194 -27.28 12.87 54.82
C ALA A 194 -26.58 11.82 55.69
N THR A 195 -26.44 10.59 55.16
CA THR A 195 -25.77 9.46 55.82
C THR A 195 -24.33 9.27 55.36
N LYS A 196 -23.53 8.53 56.14
CA LYS A 196 -22.15 8.19 55.71
C LYS A 196 -22.13 7.32 54.44
N PRO A 197 -23.05 6.34 54.20
CA PRO A 197 -23.17 5.70 52.92
C PRO A 197 -23.38 6.65 51.72
N ASP A 198 -24.24 7.66 51.85
CA ASP A 198 -24.49 8.65 50.80
C ASP A 198 -23.18 9.37 50.37
N GLN A 199 -22.40 9.83 51.36
CA GLN A 199 -21.11 10.44 51.07
C GLN A 199 -20.13 9.52 50.35
N LEU A 200 -20.08 8.23 50.79
CA LEU A 200 -19.19 7.24 50.18
C LEU A 200 -19.62 6.90 48.75
N GLU A 201 -20.91 6.88 48.46
CA GLU A 201 -21.46 6.68 47.13
C GLU A 201 -21.09 7.86 46.18
N ALA A 202 -21.26 9.07 46.64
CA ALA A 202 -20.82 10.27 45.86
C ALA A 202 -19.30 10.28 45.62
N ALA A 203 -18.50 9.89 46.61
CA ALA A 203 -17.05 9.77 46.46
C ALA A 203 -16.67 8.65 45.46
N ALA A 204 -17.37 7.53 45.43
CA ALA A 204 -17.18 6.48 44.47
C ALA A 204 -17.56 6.94 43.05
N ALA A 205 -18.67 7.65 42.88
CA ALA A 205 -19.09 8.22 41.60
C ALA A 205 -18.05 9.19 41.04
N ARG A 206 -17.48 10.07 41.90
CA ARG A 206 -16.38 10.98 41.49
C ARG A 206 -15.12 10.19 41.08
N ALA A 207 -14.73 9.18 41.85
CA ALA A 207 -13.56 8.37 41.52
C ALA A 207 -13.73 7.64 40.18
N GLN A 208 -14.95 7.18 39.87
CA GLN A 208 -15.28 6.57 38.59
C GLN A 208 -15.17 7.60 37.45
N ALA A 209 -15.73 8.80 37.63
CA ALA A 209 -15.66 9.86 36.62
C ALA A 209 -14.20 10.32 36.34
N ASP A 210 -13.34 10.36 37.38
CA ASP A 210 -11.91 10.63 37.21
C ASP A 210 -11.21 9.52 36.42
N TYR A 211 -11.51 8.25 36.74
CA TYR A 211 -10.99 7.10 35.97
C TYR A 211 -11.39 7.18 34.48
N ASP A 212 -12.67 7.50 34.21
CA ASP A 212 -13.18 7.61 32.85
C ASP A 212 -12.51 8.77 32.09
N LEU A 213 -12.25 9.90 32.76
CA LEU A 213 -11.50 11.03 32.18
C LEU A 213 -10.05 10.63 31.82
N GLN A 214 -9.34 9.89 32.70
CA GLN A 214 -7.99 9.42 32.38
C GLN A 214 -7.98 8.49 31.18
N ALA A 215 -8.99 7.60 31.06
CA ALA A 215 -9.14 6.75 29.89
C ALA A 215 -9.40 7.55 28.60
N ALA A 216 -10.26 8.58 28.66
CA ALA A 216 -10.55 9.46 27.53
C ALA A 216 -9.32 10.27 27.09
N ILE A 217 -8.51 10.79 28.01
CA ILE A 217 -7.24 11.47 27.72
C ILE A 217 -6.30 10.54 26.95
N GLY A 218 -6.14 9.30 27.42
CA GLY A 218 -5.33 8.30 26.73
C GLY A 218 -5.82 7.99 25.32
N ALA A 219 -7.15 7.93 25.11
CA ALA A 219 -7.75 7.72 23.79
C ALA A 219 -7.45 8.89 22.82
N VAL A 220 -7.48 10.13 23.29
CA VAL A 220 -7.09 11.31 22.50
C VAL A 220 -5.62 11.24 22.07
N ASP A 221 -4.73 10.85 22.98
CA ASP A 221 -3.30 10.74 22.66
C ASP A 221 -3.02 9.68 21.60
N ILE A 222 -3.71 8.53 21.68
CA ILE A 222 -3.63 7.46 20.67
C ILE A 222 -4.18 7.97 19.33
N ALA A 223 -5.38 8.55 19.32
CA ALA A 223 -6.00 9.04 18.09
C ALA A 223 -5.19 10.15 17.42
N ARG A 224 -4.52 11.01 18.19
CA ARG A 224 -3.59 12.04 17.70
C ARG A 224 -2.36 11.40 17.05
N GLY A 225 -1.80 10.37 17.67
CA GLY A 225 -0.69 9.59 17.11
C GLY A 225 -1.06 8.88 15.81
N ASP A 226 -2.27 8.31 15.75
CA ASP A 226 -2.81 7.67 14.54
C ASP A 226 -2.93 8.69 13.39
N LEU A 227 -3.51 9.87 13.65
CA LEU A 227 -3.64 10.93 12.65
C LEU A 227 -2.27 11.44 12.20
N ALA A 228 -1.35 11.70 13.14
CA ALA A 228 0.02 12.08 12.80
C ALA A 228 0.67 11.08 11.84
N THR A 229 0.56 9.79 12.16
CA THR A 229 1.10 8.70 11.32
C THR A 229 0.42 8.63 9.95
N ALA A 230 -0.90 8.79 9.88
CA ALA A 230 -1.64 8.79 8.61
C ALA A 230 -1.21 9.94 7.69
N VAL A 231 -0.89 11.11 8.25
CA VAL A 231 -0.35 12.26 7.51
C VAL A 231 1.13 12.05 7.12
N GLY A 232 1.85 11.16 7.81
CA GLY A 232 3.28 10.91 7.59
C GLY A 232 4.18 11.66 8.57
N PHE A 233 3.62 12.17 9.68
CA PHE A 233 4.38 12.77 10.79
C PHE A 233 4.80 11.70 11.81
N ALA A 234 5.74 12.06 12.68
CA ALA A 234 6.04 11.23 13.85
C ALA A 234 4.84 11.22 14.83
N PRO A 235 4.52 10.09 15.51
CA PRO A 235 3.32 9.98 16.37
C PRO A 235 3.23 11.04 17.49
N GLY A 236 4.35 11.52 18.01
CA GLY A 236 4.41 12.57 19.06
C GLY A 236 4.36 14.00 18.53
N THR A 237 4.12 14.22 17.24
CA THR A 237 4.09 15.56 16.66
C THR A 237 2.84 16.33 17.11
N ALA A 238 3.04 17.51 17.69
CA ALA A 238 1.93 18.38 18.12
C ALA A 238 1.43 19.21 16.93
N PHE A 239 0.13 19.19 16.69
CA PHE A 239 -0.58 20.06 15.74
C PHE A 239 -2.04 20.22 16.19
N LYS A 240 -2.69 21.28 15.70
CA LYS A 240 -4.09 21.58 16.02
C LYS A 240 -4.98 21.28 14.83
N ILE A 241 -6.16 20.73 15.08
CA ILE A 241 -7.21 20.52 14.07
C ILE A 241 -8.44 21.36 14.38
N GLN A 242 -9.31 21.55 13.39
CA GLN A 242 -10.59 22.19 13.61
C GLN A 242 -11.44 21.40 14.61
N THR A 243 -12.24 22.09 15.42
CA THR A 243 -13.21 21.48 16.33
C THR A 243 -14.46 21.02 15.57
N ILE A 244 -15.23 20.10 16.17
CA ILE A 244 -16.45 19.54 15.57
C ILE A 244 -17.51 20.61 15.26
N ASP A 245 -17.59 21.68 16.07
CA ASP A 245 -18.55 22.76 15.91
C ASP A 245 -18.31 23.59 14.63
N GLN A 246 -17.12 23.50 14.05
CA GLN A 246 -16.75 24.19 12.82
C GLN A 246 -17.08 23.36 11.56
N LEU A 247 -17.56 22.12 11.72
CA LEU A 247 -17.84 21.20 10.63
C LEU A 247 -19.33 21.25 10.25
N GLN A 248 -19.58 21.34 8.95
CA GLN A 248 -20.94 21.17 8.40
C GLN A 248 -21.22 19.70 8.15
N LEU A 249 -22.00 19.08 9.01
CA LEU A 249 -22.40 17.68 8.83
C LEU A 249 -23.57 17.57 7.82
N PRO A 250 -23.61 16.54 6.96
CA PRO A 250 -24.70 16.32 6.04
C PRO A 250 -25.98 15.98 6.83
N SER A 251 -27.10 16.60 6.43
CA SER A 251 -28.40 16.35 7.06
C SER A 251 -29.19 15.19 6.41
N SER A 252 -28.84 14.80 5.19
CA SER A 252 -29.50 13.74 4.43
C SER A 252 -28.61 13.20 3.31
N ILE A 253 -28.87 11.96 2.88
CA ILE A 253 -28.34 11.38 1.65
C ILE A 253 -29.39 11.57 0.57
N THR A 254 -29.03 12.17 -0.56
CA THR A 254 -29.93 12.47 -1.68
C THR A 254 -29.87 11.43 -2.79
N ALA A 255 -28.71 10.79 -3.02
CA ALA A 255 -28.52 9.78 -4.05
C ALA A 255 -29.05 8.41 -3.59
N SER A 256 -29.53 7.59 -4.54
CA SER A 256 -29.88 6.20 -4.28
C SER A 256 -28.63 5.33 -4.17
N VAL A 257 -28.72 4.19 -3.49
CA VAL A 257 -27.58 3.26 -3.38
C VAL A 257 -27.15 2.72 -4.73
N ASP A 258 -28.07 2.49 -5.65
CA ASP A 258 -27.77 1.99 -7.00
C ASP A 258 -26.98 3.02 -7.81
N GLU A 259 -27.31 4.32 -7.71
CA GLU A 259 -26.53 5.39 -8.34
C GLU A 259 -25.10 5.47 -7.79
N GLU A 260 -24.92 5.27 -6.51
CA GLU A 260 -23.57 5.26 -5.90
C GLU A 260 -22.77 4.03 -6.29
N ILE A 261 -23.40 2.86 -6.45
CA ILE A 261 -22.76 1.63 -6.96
C ILE A 261 -22.32 1.84 -8.42
N ASP A 262 -23.17 2.39 -9.27
CA ASP A 262 -22.84 2.66 -10.68
C ASP A 262 -21.70 3.68 -10.80
N ARG A 263 -21.73 4.72 -9.98
CA ARG A 263 -20.63 5.69 -9.87
C ARG A 263 -19.34 5.01 -9.45
N ALA A 264 -19.38 4.15 -8.44
CA ALA A 264 -18.22 3.41 -7.97
C ALA A 264 -17.63 2.51 -9.07
N PHE A 265 -18.45 1.79 -9.84
CA PHE A 265 -17.99 0.97 -10.95
C PHE A 265 -17.30 1.76 -12.05
N SER A 266 -17.71 3.00 -12.28
CA SER A 266 -17.11 3.86 -13.31
C SER A 266 -15.83 4.55 -12.87
N GLN A 267 -15.62 4.77 -11.57
CA GLN A 267 -14.55 5.66 -11.07
C GLN A 267 -13.49 4.96 -10.22
N ARG A 268 -13.77 3.77 -9.68
CA ARG A 268 -12.84 3.13 -8.72
C ARG A 268 -11.57 2.63 -9.39
N PRO A 269 -10.39 3.08 -8.92
CA PRO A 269 -9.11 2.71 -9.52
C PRO A 269 -8.76 1.22 -9.34
N ASP A 270 -9.22 0.57 -8.27
CA ASP A 270 -9.01 -0.86 -8.04
C ASP A 270 -9.67 -1.74 -9.11
N LEU A 271 -10.88 -1.39 -9.59
CA LEU A 271 -11.51 -2.06 -10.71
C LEU A 271 -10.80 -1.75 -12.03
N LEU A 272 -10.47 -0.48 -12.29
CA LEU A 272 -9.76 -0.06 -13.50
C LEU A 272 -8.39 -0.74 -13.60
N ARG A 273 -7.70 -0.96 -12.48
CA ARG A 273 -6.46 -1.73 -12.41
C ARG A 273 -6.65 -3.18 -12.90
N GLN A 274 -7.73 -3.86 -12.49
CA GLN A 274 -8.00 -5.23 -12.94
C GLN A 274 -8.35 -5.28 -14.43
N LEU A 275 -9.08 -4.30 -14.95
CA LEU A 275 -9.36 -4.19 -16.39
C LEU A 275 -8.07 -3.96 -17.21
N ALA A 276 -7.13 -3.17 -16.67
CA ALA A 276 -5.82 -2.99 -17.29
C ALA A 276 -5.00 -4.30 -17.29
N ARG A 277 -5.06 -5.09 -16.21
CA ARG A 277 -4.45 -6.42 -16.16
C ARG A 277 -5.05 -7.38 -17.17
N LEU A 278 -6.38 -7.40 -17.31
CA LEU A 278 -7.04 -8.21 -18.33
C LEU A 278 -6.54 -7.87 -19.75
N ARG A 279 -6.30 -6.60 -20.02
CA ARG A 279 -5.68 -6.15 -21.27
C ARG A 279 -4.23 -6.65 -21.43
N ALA A 280 -3.47 -6.73 -20.33
CA ALA A 280 -2.12 -7.30 -20.34
C ALA A 280 -2.16 -8.80 -20.65
N ASP A 281 -3.13 -9.55 -20.09
CA ASP A 281 -3.32 -10.98 -20.37
C ASP A 281 -3.68 -11.23 -21.85
N ASP A 282 -4.55 -10.39 -22.44
CA ASP A 282 -4.86 -10.45 -23.88
C ASP A 282 -3.60 -10.24 -24.73
N ALA A 283 -2.74 -9.32 -24.36
CA ALA A 283 -1.48 -9.08 -25.04
C ALA A 283 -0.49 -10.26 -24.86
N SER A 284 -0.46 -10.87 -23.67
CA SER A 284 0.35 -12.06 -23.39
C SER A 284 -0.12 -13.29 -24.20
N ILE A 285 -1.43 -13.46 -24.40
CA ILE A 285 -1.97 -14.50 -25.30
C ILE A 285 -1.50 -14.27 -26.74
N LYS A 286 -1.53 -13.00 -27.21
CA LYS A 286 -1.02 -12.63 -28.53
C LYS A 286 0.46 -12.96 -28.66
N GLN A 287 1.27 -12.63 -27.66
CA GLN A 287 2.68 -12.97 -27.58
C GLN A 287 2.90 -14.49 -27.62
N ALA A 288 2.17 -15.26 -26.81
CA ALA A 288 2.28 -16.73 -26.81
C ALA A 288 1.93 -17.34 -28.19
N LYS A 289 0.88 -16.83 -28.84
CA LYS A 289 0.44 -17.28 -30.15
C LYS A 289 1.45 -16.99 -31.28
N SER A 290 2.28 -15.93 -31.13
CA SER A 290 3.31 -15.62 -32.12
C SER A 290 4.35 -16.75 -32.29
N SER A 291 4.55 -17.56 -31.25
CA SER A 291 5.49 -18.70 -31.29
C SER A 291 5.14 -19.80 -32.28
N TYR A 292 3.92 -19.80 -32.86
CA TYR A 292 3.55 -20.71 -33.98
C TYR A 292 4.10 -20.27 -35.33
N PHE A 293 4.55 -19.04 -35.41
CA PHE A 293 5.01 -18.44 -36.65
C PHE A 293 6.55 -18.34 -36.69
N PRO A 294 7.13 -18.23 -37.89
CA PRO A 294 8.56 -18.02 -38.01
C PRO A 294 8.97 -16.62 -37.54
N SER A 295 10.21 -16.50 -37.02
CA SER A 295 10.89 -15.25 -36.76
C SER A 295 12.06 -15.06 -37.71
N LEU A 296 12.35 -13.85 -38.10
CA LEU A 296 13.50 -13.46 -38.91
C LEU A 296 14.39 -12.53 -38.12
N SER A 297 15.65 -12.93 -37.91
CA SER A 297 16.70 -12.08 -37.34
C SER A 297 17.79 -11.78 -38.37
N PHE A 298 18.40 -10.59 -38.18
CA PHE A 298 19.62 -10.20 -38.84
C PHE A 298 20.74 -10.27 -37.80
N GLU A 299 21.85 -10.89 -38.18
CA GLU A 299 23.08 -10.94 -37.39
C GLU A 299 24.24 -10.51 -38.29
N GLY A 300 25.13 -9.70 -37.72
CA GLY A 300 26.31 -9.23 -38.47
C GLY A 300 27.50 -9.00 -37.56
N ASP A 301 28.67 -9.41 -38.02
CA ASP A 301 29.93 -9.20 -37.34
C ASP A 301 30.87 -8.40 -38.26
N GLY A 302 31.70 -7.54 -37.66
CA GLY A 302 32.72 -6.83 -38.38
C GLY A 302 33.89 -6.51 -37.45
N GLY A 303 35.11 -6.83 -37.92
CA GLY A 303 36.29 -6.61 -37.10
C GLY A 303 37.59 -7.05 -37.77
N LEU A 304 38.54 -7.41 -36.96
CA LEU A 304 39.88 -7.87 -37.35
C LEU A 304 40.12 -9.25 -36.73
N ALA A 305 40.77 -10.15 -37.53
CA ALA A 305 41.28 -11.40 -37.02
C ALA A 305 42.77 -11.47 -37.14
N ARG A 306 43.46 -11.89 -36.08
CA ARG A 306 44.87 -12.24 -36.07
C ARG A 306 45.02 -13.72 -35.79
N GLY A 307 45.54 -14.45 -36.77
CA GLY A 307 45.81 -15.90 -36.64
C GLY A 307 47.32 -16.14 -36.45
N TYR A 308 47.63 -17.11 -35.58
CA TYR A 308 48.94 -17.68 -35.41
C TYR A 308 48.84 -19.19 -35.64
N GLY A 309 49.73 -19.75 -36.48
CA GLY A 309 49.81 -21.19 -36.70
C GLY A 309 51.26 -21.68 -36.65
N GLN A 310 51.46 -22.81 -35.97
CA GLN A 310 52.74 -23.51 -35.90
C GLN A 310 52.48 -24.99 -35.96
N GLN A 311 53.21 -25.70 -36.88
CA GLN A 311 53.16 -27.13 -37.05
C GLN A 311 54.50 -27.73 -36.65
N ASP A 312 54.52 -28.69 -35.67
CA ASP A 312 55.70 -29.30 -35.13
C ASP A 312 56.86 -28.35 -34.80
N LEU A 313 58.02 -28.53 -35.45
CA LEU A 313 59.22 -27.73 -35.32
C LEU A 313 59.35 -26.64 -36.39
N LEU A 314 58.34 -26.46 -37.24
CA LEU A 314 58.33 -25.42 -38.24
C LEU A 314 58.19 -24.01 -37.57
N PRO A 315 58.80 -22.97 -38.18
CA PRO A 315 58.53 -21.60 -37.70
C PRO A 315 57.03 -21.28 -37.73
N GLY A 316 56.55 -20.62 -36.66
CA GLY A 316 55.18 -20.11 -36.63
C GLY A 316 54.94 -19.03 -37.70
N SER A 317 53.74 -18.99 -38.21
CA SER A 317 53.26 -17.98 -39.15
C SER A 317 52.15 -17.15 -38.57
N TYR A 318 52.07 -15.88 -38.99
CA TYR A 318 51.02 -14.93 -38.60
C TYR A 318 50.21 -14.57 -39.85
N ALA A 319 48.90 -14.46 -39.66
CA ALA A 319 48.01 -13.85 -40.61
C ALA A 319 47.13 -12.81 -39.91
N GLU A 320 46.90 -11.68 -40.58
CA GLU A 320 46.02 -10.62 -40.08
C GLU A 320 45.12 -10.16 -41.24
N GLY A 321 43.84 -9.96 -40.94
CA GLY A 321 42.88 -9.50 -41.94
C GLY A 321 41.57 -9.00 -41.35
N GLU A 322 40.83 -8.29 -42.17
CA GLU A 322 39.47 -7.90 -41.86
C GLU A 322 38.56 -9.12 -41.98
N VAL A 323 37.62 -9.22 -41.02
CA VAL A 323 36.59 -10.26 -41.03
C VAL A 323 35.23 -9.59 -40.92
N TRP A 324 34.28 -10.09 -41.68
CA TRP A 324 32.91 -9.65 -41.56
C TRP A 324 31.97 -10.82 -41.95
N THR A 325 30.82 -10.84 -41.26
CA THR A 325 29.70 -11.72 -41.60
C THR A 325 28.41 -10.91 -41.61
N ALA A 326 27.48 -11.27 -42.45
CA ALA A 326 26.14 -10.74 -42.47
C ALA A 326 25.16 -11.86 -42.86
N GLN A 327 24.23 -12.16 -42.00
CA GLN A 327 23.29 -13.25 -42.19
C GLN A 327 21.86 -12.87 -41.80
N LEU A 328 20.91 -13.45 -42.53
CA LEU A 328 19.49 -13.44 -42.18
C LEU A 328 19.09 -14.86 -41.73
N ASN A 329 18.64 -14.96 -40.50
CA ASN A 329 18.21 -16.22 -39.89
C ASN A 329 16.69 -16.29 -39.84
N LEU A 330 16.09 -17.17 -40.63
CA LEU A 330 14.68 -17.52 -40.54
C LEU A 330 14.54 -18.78 -39.66
N LYS A 331 13.98 -18.61 -38.47
CA LYS A 331 13.75 -19.68 -37.51
C LYS A 331 12.27 -20.03 -37.42
N TRP A 332 11.91 -21.28 -37.72
CA TRP A 332 10.57 -21.76 -37.53
C TRP A 332 10.61 -23.10 -36.78
N THR A 333 10.11 -23.10 -35.56
CA THR A 333 10.06 -24.31 -34.76
C THR A 333 8.84 -25.13 -35.17
N LEU A 334 9.07 -26.27 -35.83
CA LEU A 334 7.99 -27.15 -36.31
C LEU A 334 7.43 -28.03 -35.20
N PHE A 335 8.28 -28.51 -34.30
CA PHE A 335 7.88 -29.35 -33.17
C PHE A 335 8.72 -29.01 -31.94
N ASP A 336 8.07 -28.88 -30.79
CA ASP A 336 8.67 -28.53 -29.49
C ASP A 336 8.10 -29.33 -28.29
N GLY A 337 7.50 -30.51 -28.61
CA GLY A 337 6.91 -31.35 -27.56
C GLY A 337 5.66 -30.74 -26.91
N ALA A 338 4.84 -30.02 -27.67
CA ALA A 338 3.62 -29.32 -27.21
C ALA A 338 3.87 -28.12 -26.22
N GLN A 339 5.09 -27.58 -26.18
CA GLN A 339 5.42 -26.47 -25.29
C GLN A 339 4.57 -25.21 -25.61
N ARG A 340 4.35 -24.93 -26.90
CA ARG A 340 3.56 -23.77 -27.34
C ARG A 340 2.09 -23.88 -26.94
N GLU A 341 1.50 -25.07 -27.10
CA GLU A 341 0.13 -25.35 -26.71
C GLU A 341 -0.08 -25.09 -25.21
N TYR A 342 0.82 -25.61 -24.38
CA TYR A 342 0.74 -25.39 -22.93
C TYR A 342 0.99 -23.96 -22.54
N ARG A 343 1.88 -23.19 -23.19
CA ARG A 343 2.08 -21.77 -22.95
C ARG A 343 0.83 -20.95 -23.29
N ILE A 344 0.16 -21.25 -24.40
CA ILE A 344 -1.09 -20.57 -24.76
C ILE A 344 -2.19 -20.92 -23.76
N ALA A 345 -2.35 -22.22 -23.44
CA ALA A 345 -3.32 -22.65 -22.44
C ALA A 345 -3.07 -21.99 -21.08
N GLN A 346 -1.81 -21.86 -20.64
CA GLN A 346 -1.43 -21.14 -19.44
C GLN A 346 -1.89 -19.67 -19.51
N ALA A 347 -1.55 -18.94 -20.57
CA ALA A 347 -1.95 -17.53 -20.74
C ALA A 347 -3.49 -17.36 -20.78
N GLU A 348 -4.23 -18.33 -21.36
CA GLU A 348 -5.69 -18.33 -21.35
C GLU A 348 -6.26 -18.60 -19.96
N HIS A 349 -5.63 -19.46 -19.14
CA HIS A 349 -6.02 -19.66 -17.75
C HIS A 349 -5.72 -18.44 -16.90
N ASP A 350 -4.58 -17.77 -17.11
CA ASP A 350 -4.23 -16.52 -16.43
C ASP A 350 -5.29 -15.44 -16.72
N LYS A 351 -5.70 -15.28 -17.98
CA LYS A 351 -6.81 -14.39 -18.35
C LYS A 351 -8.12 -14.74 -17.63
N ARG A 352 -8.50 -16.02 -17.57
CA ARG A 352 -9.73 -16.45 -16.86
C ARG A 352 -9.62 -16.16 -15.36
N THR A 353 -8.44 -16.30 -14.78
CA THR A 353 -8.17 -15.95 -13.39
C THR A 353 -8.40 -14.46 -13.16
N THR A 354 -7.87 -13.59 -14.04
CA THR A 354 -8.11 -12.14 -13.97
C THR A 354 -9.58 -11.78 -14.14
N GLN A 355 -10.31 -12.48 -15.03
CA GLN A 355 -11.76 -12.28 -15.16
C GLN A 355 -12.52 -12.60 -13.88
N ALA A 356 -12.22 -13.73 -13.22
CA ALA A 356 -12.81 -14.07 -11.93
C ALA A 356 -12.42 -13.07 -10.82
N GLN A 357 -11.21 -12.54 -10.86
CA GLN A 357 -10.79 -11.47 -9.95
C GLN A 357 -11.59 -10.17 -10.17
N ILE A 358 -11.91 -9.82 -11.42
CA ILE A 358 -12.77 -8.67 -11.74
C ILE A 358 -14.16 -8.86 -11.13
N ASP A 359 -14.76 -10.04 -11.28
CA ASP A 359 -16.08 -10.33 -10.70
C ASP A 359 -16.02 -10.22 -9.15
N SER A 360 -15.00 -10.79 -8.53
CA SER A 360 -14.77 -10.68 -7.08
C SER A 360 -14.61 -9.22 -6.62
N VAL A 361 -13.85 -8.40 -7.35
CA VAL A 361 -13.68 -6.98 -7.03
C VAL A 361 -14.99 -6.21 -7.20
N ARG A 362 -15.78 -6.51 -8.22
CA ARG A 362 -17.13 -5.90 -8.40
C ARG A 362 -18.05 -6.20 -7.24
N ASP A 363 -18.08 -7.46 -6.77
CA ASP A 363 -18.89 -7.86 -5.62
C ASP A 363 -18.42 -7.13 -4.34
N GLN A 364 -17.10 -7.02 -4.13
CA GLN A 364 -16.55 -6.28 -3.00
C GLN A 364 -16.89 -4.78 -3.06
N ILE A 365 -16.84 -4.17 -4.25
CA ILE A 365 -17.23 -2.77 -4.46
C ILE A 365 -18.71 -2.59 -4.11
N ALA A 366 -19.60 -3.39 -4.69
CA ALA A 366 -21.04 -3.31 -4.43
C ALA A 366 -21.35 -3.45 -2.94
N ASN A 367 -20.76 -4.46 -2.27
CA ASN A 367 -20.94 -4.68 -0.85
C ASN A 367 -20.38 -3.51 0.00
N SER A 368 -19.21 -2.97 -0.34
CA SER A 368 -18.60 -1.86 0.40
C SER A 368 -19.42 -0.57 0.29
N VAL A 369 -19.98 -0.29 -0.90
CA VAL A 369 -20.86 0.86 -1.11
C VAL A 369 -22.17 0.68 -0.36
N TRP A 370 -22.77 -0.52 -0.44
CA TRP A 370 -23.99 -0.84 0.31
C TRP A 370 -23.80 -0.68 1.82
N ALA A 371 -22.71 -1.20 2.37
CA ALA A 371 -22.39 -1.07 3.79
C ALA A 371 -22.22 0.41 4.18
N ALA A 372 -21.40 1.16 3.46
CA ALA A 372 -21.17 2.58 3.74
C ALA A 372 -22.46 3.42 3.65
N TYR A 373 -23.32 3.13 2.67
CA TYR A 373 -24.62 3.77 2.54
C TYR A 373 -25.53 3.47 3.74
N SER A 374 -25.62 2.20 4.15
CA SER A 374 -26.41 1.76 5.29
C SER A 374 -25.89 2.35 6.60
N ASP A 375 -24.56 2.36 6.80
CA ASP A 375 -23.91 2.95 7.96
C ASP A 375 -24.18 4.46 8.04
N THR A 376 -24.12 5.18 6.93
CA THR A 376 -24.42 6.62 6.88
C THR A 376 -25.88 6.90 7.21
N GLN A 377 -26.82 6.11 6.69
CA GLN A 377 -28.25 6.23 7.05
C GLN A 377 -28.46 5.96 8.55
N THR A 378 -27.80 4.96 9.08
CA THR A 378 -27.89 4.59 10.50
C THR A 378 -27.33 5.72 11.38
N ALA A 379 -26.14 6.23 11.04
CA ALA A 379 -25.50 7.35 11.74
C ALA A 379 -26.40 8.61 11.79
N LEU A 380 -27.05 8.97 10.67
CA LEU A 380 -27.97 10.10 10.63
C LEU A 380 -29.21 9.89 11.53
N ARG A 381 -29.71 8.68 11.66
CA ARG A 381 -30.82 8.34 12.58
C ARG A 381 -30.35 8.35 14.03
N GLN A 382 -29.16 7.80 14.30
CA GLN A 382 -28.54 7.79 15.63
C GLN A 382 -28.26 9.21 16.12
N GLN A 383 -27.74 10.10 15.28
CA GLN A 383 -27.52 11.51 15.61
C GLN A 383 -28.79 12.20 16.11
N LYS A 384 -29.96 11.95 15.45
CA LYS A 384 -31.23 12.54 15.90
C LYS A 384 -31.69 11.92 17.22
N ALA A 385 -31.49 10.63 17.41
CA ALA A 385 -31.87 9.95 18.65
C ALA A 385 -30.96 10.37 19.82
N ALA A 386 -29.65 10.50 19.59
CA ALA A 386 -28.69 10.96 20.58
C ALA A 386 -28.96 12.41 21.04
N ALA A 387 -29.31 13.30 20.12
CA ALA A 387 -29.70 14.67 20.49
C ALA A 387 -30.95 14.71 21.39
N ALA A 388 -31.95 13.86 21.12
CA ALA A 388 -33.13 13.75 21.96
C ALA A 388 -32.80 13.10 23.32
N LEU A 389 -31.93 12.07 23.33
CA LEU A 389 -31.47 11.41 24.55
C LEU A 389 -30.71 12.39 25.44
N LEU A 390 -29.79 13.15 24.89
CA LEU A 390 -29.01 14.16 25.62
C LEU A 390 -29.94 15.20 26.26
N THR A 391 -30.91 15.72 25.53
CA THR A 391 -31.88 16.69 26.05
C THR A 391 -32.69 16.10 27.21
N ALA A 392 -33.21 14.87 27.07
CA ALA A 392 -33.99 14.21 28.10
C ALA A 392 -33.17 13.89 29.34
N SER A 393 -31.94 13.38 29.16
CA SER A 393 -31.02 13.04 30.25
C SER A 393 -30.56 14.28 31.02
N GLN A 394 -30.32 15.40 30.32
CA GLN A 394 -29.98 16.67 30.95
C GLN A 394 -31.14 17.16 31.85
N GLN A 395 -32.36 17.17 31.34
CA GLN A 395 -33.54 17.58 32.09
C GLN A 395 -33.81 16.63 33.30
N SER A 396 -33.58 15.33 33.10
CA SER A 396 -33.74 14.33 34.18
C SER A 396 -32.71 14.56 35.28
N TYR A 397 -31.45 14.86 34.95
CA TYR A 397 -30.42 15.15 35.93
C TYR A 397 -30.73 16.40 36.70
N GLU A 398 -31.08 17.51 36.02
CA GLU A 398 -31.46 18.78 36.67
C GLU A 398 -32.65 18.60 37.64
N ALA A 399 -33.69 17.90 37.20
CA ALA A 399 -34.85 17.60 38.06
C ALA A 399 -34.49 16.73 39.25
N ALA A 400 -33.60 15.70 39.08
CA ALA A 400 -33.13 14.87 40.17
C ALA A 400 -32.33 15.66 41.20
N GLN A 401 -31.42 16.54 40.75
CA GLN A 401 -30.62 17.39 41.60
C GLN A 401 -31.46 18.39 42.40
N GLU A 402 -32.43 19.05 41.74
CA GLU A 402 -33.36 19.96 42.40
C GLU A 402 -34.21 19.26 43.46
N SER A 403 -34.79 18.11 43.12
CA SER A 403 -35.62 17.28 44.02
C SER A 403 -34.82 16.77 45.23
N TYR A 404 -33.55 16.41 45.04
CA TYR A 404 -32.61 16.05 46.11
C TYR A 404 -32.34 17.25 46.99
N GLY A 405 -32.19 18.45 46.39
CA GLY A 405 -32.06 19.75 47.12
C GLY A 405 -33.19 19.97 48.10
N TYR A 406 -34.43 19.68 47.70
CA TYR A 406 -35.62 19.81 48.56
C TYR A 406 -35.86 18.60 49.50
N GLY A 407 -35.03 17.58 49.48
CA GLY A 407 -35.17 16.36 50.30
C GLY A 407 -36.27 15.42 49.85
N VAL A 408 -36.77 15.56 48.62
CA VAL A 408 -37.86 14.72 48.05
C VAL A 408 -37.32 13.43 47.43
N ARG A 409 -36.07 13.45 46.92
CA ARG A 409 -35.38 12.29 46.35
C ARG A 409 -34.11 11.98 47.14
N ASN A 410 -33.61 10.75 46.96
CA ASN A 410 -32.36 10.31 47.57
C ASN A 410 -31.14 10.58 46.61
N LEU A 411 -29.92 10.44 47.14
CA LEU A 411 -28.68 10.65 46.39
C LEU A 411 -28.54 9.63 45.25
N LEU A 412 -29.00 8.40 45.43
CA LEU A 412 -28.90 7.35 44.41
C LEU A 412 -29.61 7.76 43.09
N ASP A 413 -30.77 8.45 43.21
CA ASP A 413 -31.49 8.97 42.06
C ASP A 413 -30.66 10.03 41.28
N VAL A 414 -29.94 10.88 42.01
CA VAL A 414 -29.04 11.90 41.40
C VAL A 414 -27.87 11.23 40.71
N VAL A 415 -27.20 10.30 41.37
CA VAL A 415 -26.05 9.56 40.79
C VAL A 415 -26.49 8.73 39.57
N SER A 416 -27.66 8.12 39.62
CA SER A 416 -28.21 7.38 38.45
C SER A 416 -28.53 8.29 37.28
N ALA A 417 -29.13 9.46 37.52
CA ALA A 417 -29.42 10.45 36.48
C ALA A 417 -28.13 11.09 35.93
N GLN A 418 -27.13 11.31 36.78
CA GLN A 418 -25.81 11.78 36.38
C GLN A 418 -25.12 10.76 35.44
N LYS A 419 -25.16 9.49 35.78
CA LYS A 419 -24.60 8.41 34.93
C LYS A 419 -25.30 8.37 33.58
N ALA A 420 -26.63 8.42 33.54
CA ALA A 420 -27.40 8.46 32.29
C ALA A 420 -27.07 9.68 31.44
N LEU A 421 -26.81 10.84 32.07
CA LEU A 421 -26.37 12.05 31.35
C LEU A 421 -24.94 11.90 30.81
N ALA A 422 -24.03 11.29 31.58
CA ALA A 422 -22.66 11.03 31.12
C ALA A 422 -22.64 10.08 29.91
N GLU A 423 -23.44 9.02 29.95
CA GLU A 423 -23.64 8.10 28.82
C GLU A 423 -24.21 8.83 27.59
N ALA A 424 -25.28 9.64 27.78
CA ALA A 424 -25.89 10.39 26.68
C ALA A 424 -24.99 11.45 26.05
N ARG A 425 -24.00 11.97 26.80
CA ARG A 425 -22.98 12.90 26.27
C ARG A 425 -21.87 12.20 25.48
N SER A 426 -21.61 10.94 25.79
CA SER A 426 -20.59 10.14 25.10
C SER A 426 -21.09 9.55 23.77
N GLU A 427 -22.39 9.42 23.59
CA GLU A 427 -23.04 8.96 22.33
C GLU A 427 -23.08 10.09 21.27
#